data_bf617dde105aabe7279cb4eef2cb0ada
#
_entry.id   bf617dde105aabe7279cb4eef2cb0ada
#
_cell.length_a   1.000
_cell.length_b   1.000
_cell.length_c   1.000
_cell.angle_alpha   90.00
_cell.angle_beta   90.00
_cell.angle_gamma   90.00
#
_symmetry.space_group_name_H-M   'P 1'
#
loop_
_entity.id
_entity.type
_entity.pdbx_description
1 polymer ?
#
loop_
_entity_poly.entity_id
_entity_poly.type
_entity_poly.pdbx_seq_one_letter_code
_entity_poly.pdbx_strand_id
1 'polypeptide(L)'
;MKRLGVLLSLALLLGLLVAPIWAQPKEVVIGVIYPMSGPNAQAGVDNKPVLELAADIVNGAVDIPYPFYQRLKGMPGLKGAKVRLIFTDHQGKPELGQSEAERLITQEKVVALVGSWHSSVTATASQVAERSGIPFMNPESSSPPLTRRGFKWFFRTSPHDEHFTQVMFDFFRDFQKKKGITLKTLGVTYEDTQFGADSGKVMKELAKKYGYEVLVDLQYRSRSTSLVAETQRLKAANPDVWMPTSYQTDAILFVKHAKELDYNPKMIMTQNSGHISPDFIQAVGKDAEGTMTRAPFSTDLIAKRPIAQAVNEQYKKRSPGNKDLYDFPARAFTGMMALLDAINRAGSTDPEAIRKALVATNIPGDQLIMTWDGVKFDETGQNTGVKGIILQLQGGKYYTVYPFEAATKEVIYPIPKWSERK
;
A
#
# COMPACT_ATOMS: atom_id res chain seq x y z
N MET A 1 68.59 -62.61 22.24
CA MET A 1 68.48 -61.28 21.70
C MET A 1 67.26 -61.31 20.77
N LYS A 2 66.12 -60.87 21.24
CA LYS A 2 64.84 -60.85 20.51
C LYS A 2 64.41 -59.40 20.26
N ARG A 3 64.31 -59.01 19.01
CA ARG A 3 63.81 -57.70 18.61
C ARG A 3 62.28 -57.70 18.66
N LEU A 4 61.71 -56.82 19.48
CA LEU A 4 60.28 -56.62 19.57
C LEU A 4 59.91 -55.52 18.57
N GLY A 5 59.12 -55.84 17.56
CA GLY A 5 58.54 -54.85 16.60
C GLY A 5 57.28 -54.24 17.16
N VAL A 6 57.25 -52.91 17.22
CA VAL A 6 56.08 -52.15 17.60
C VAL A 6 55.30 -51.82 16.32
N LEU A 7 54.11 -52.42 16.16
CA LEU A 7 53.12 -52.06 15.12
C LEU A 7 52.32 -50.87 15.63
N LEU A 8 52.54 -49.68 15.02
CA LEU A 8 51.68 -48.50 15.22
C LEU A 8 50.45 -48.64 14.29
N SER A 9 49.32 -48.93 14.89
CA SER A 9 48.00 -48.86 14.17
C SER A 9 47.53 -47.42 14.10
N LEU A 10 47.60 -46.83 12.92
CA LEU A 10 47.03 -45.47 12.62
C LEU A 10 45.53 -45.63 12.45
N ALA A 11 44.73 -45.35 13.45
CA ALA A 11 43.30 -45.26 13.36
C ALA A 11 42.92 -43.89 12.71
N LEU A 12 42.57 -43.89 11.44
CA LEU A 12 41.99 -42.75 10.73
C LEU A 12 40.57 -42.52 11.27
N LEU A 13 40.40 -41.56 12.18
CA LEU A 13 39.08 -41.06 12.54
C LEU A 13 38.58 -40.17 11.37
N LEU A 14 37.80 -40.75 10.47
CA LEU A 14 36.92 -39.98 9.57
C LEU A 14 35.81 -39.38 10.43
N GLY A 15 36.01 -38.14 10.88
CA GLY A 15 34.96 -37.32 11.42
C GLY A 15 33.96 -36.96 10.29
N LEU A 16 32.91 -37.75 10.16
CA LEU A 16 31.72 -37.33 9.39
C LEU A 16 31.19 -36.07 10.02
N LEU A 17 31.50 -34.93 9.42
CA LEU A 17 30.78 -33.67 9.63
C LEU A 17 29.35 -33.90 9.16
N VAL A 18 28.50 -34.40 10.04
CA VAL A 18 27.04 -34.38 9.85
C VAL A 18 26.62 -32.91 9.95
N ALA A 19 26.64 -32.23 8.81
CA ALA A 19 25.95 -30.97 8.73
C ALA A 19 24.50 -31.19 9.20
N PRO A 20 23.95 -30.38 10.08
CA PRO A 20 22.56 -30.53 10.49
C PRO A 20 21.69 -30.51 9.23
N ILE A 21 21.06 -31.63 8.92
CA ILE A 21 20.02 -31.69 7.88
C ILE A 21 18.86 -30.90 8.50
N TRP A 22 18.82 -29.63 8.25
CA TRP A 22 17.66 -28.83 8.57
C TRP A 22 16.50 -29.43 7.79
N ALA A 23 15.54 -30.00 8.51
CA ALA A 23 14.34 -30.54 7.88
C ALA A 23 13.72 -29.39 7.05
N GLN A 24 13.56 -29.64 5.75
CA GLN A 24 12.97 -28.64 4.83
C GLN A 24 11.61 -28.23 5.36
N PRO A 25 11.30 -26.93 5.44
CA PRO A 25 10.01 -26.48 5.92
C PRO A 25 8.92 -26.99 4.99
N LYS A 26 7.88 -27.61 5.56
CA LYS A 26 6.68 -28.01 4.81
C LYS A 26 5.76 -26.83 4.53
N GLU A 27 5.84 -25.80 5.34
CA GLU A 27 5.03 -24.60 5.29
C GLU A 27 5.86 -23.32 5.47
N VAL A 28 5.40 -22.26 4.77
CA VAL A 28 5.81 -20.87 4.96
C VAL A 28 4.63 -20.14 5.57
N VAL A 29 4.70 -19.80 6.84
CA VAL A 29 3.61 -19.15 7.56
C VAL A 29 3.86 -17.64 7.58
N ILE A 30 2.93 -16.85 7.03
CA ILE A 30 3.00 -15.37 6.98
C ILE A 30 1.86 -14.79 7.78
N GLY A 31 2.18 -13.86 8.68
CA GLY A 31 1.20 -13.09 9.45
C GLY A 31 0.69 -11.90 8.65
N VAL A 32 -0.62 -11.70 8.63
CA VAL A 32 -1.29 -10.66 7.88
C VAL A 32 -2.12 -9.81 8.86
N ILE A 33 -1.74 -8.52 9.00
CA ILE A 33 -2.30 -7.61 9.99
C ILE A 33 -3.08 -6.51 9.28
N TYR A 34 -4.43 -6.59 9.24
CA TYR A 34 -5.30 -5.63 8.56
C TYR A 34 -6.52 -5.27 9.42
N PRO A 35 -7.24 -4.15 9.12
CA PRO A 35 -8.52 -3.87 9.76
C PRO A 35 -9.59 -4.78 9.13
N MET A 36 -10.01 -5.82 9.83
CA MET A 36 -11.06 -6.74 9.35
C MET A 36 -12.44 -6.38 9.91
N SER A 37 -12.48 -5.50 10.92
CA SER A 37 -13.70 -4.94 11.50
C SER A 37 -13.53 -3.45 11.85
N GLY A 38 -14.62 -2.78 12.20
CA GLY A 38 -14.64 -1.35 12.51
C GLY A 38 -14.79 -0.43 11.28
N PRO A 39 -14.63 0.89 11.45
CA PRO A 39 -14.97 1.90 10.42
C PRO A 39 -14.18 1.79 9.09
N ASN A 40 -13.01 1.19 9.11
CA ASN A 40 -12.15 1.02 7.93
C ASN A 40 -11.98 -0.47 7.55
N ALA A 41 -12.91 -1.33 7.98
CA ALA A 41 -12.87 -2.78 7.71
C ALA A 41 -12.78 -3.10 6.22
N GLN A 42 -13.33 -2.25 5.37
CA GLN A 42 -13.37 -2.47 3.93
C GLN A 42 -11.96 -2.66 3.33
N ALA A 43 -10.95 -1.97 3.84
CA ALA A 43 -9.58 -2.13 3.38
C ALA A 43 -9.06 -3.57 3.61
N GLY A 44 -9.34 -4.16 4.77
CA GLY A 44 -8.97 -5.55 5.06
C GLY A 44 -9.82 -6.56 4.30
N VAL A 45 -11.13 -6.32 4.21
CA VAL A 45 -12.09 -7.18 3.49
C VAL A 45 -11.75 -7.26 2.00
N ASP A 46 -11.36 -6.16 1.38
CA ASP A 46 -10.99 -6.15 -0.05
C ASP A 46 -9.55 -6.66 -0.28
N ASN A 47 -8.64 -6.50 0.69
CA ASN A 47 -7.27 -6.99 0.56
C ASN A 47 -7.14 -8.50 0.83
N LYS A 48 -7.97 -9.08 1.68
CA LYS A 48 -7.89 -10.50 2.01
C LYS A 48 -7.95 -11.41 0.77
N PRO A 49 -8.93 -11.28 -0.14
CA PRO A 49 -9.00 -12.14 -1.32
C PRO A 49 -7.79 -12.08 -2.25
N VAL A 50 -7.15 -10.91 -2.36
CA VAL A 50 -5.97 -10.76 -3.23
C VAL A 50 -4.70 -11.30 -2.58
N LEU A 51 -4.58 -11.22 -1.26
CA LEU A 51 -3.50 -11.84 -0.51
C LEU A 51 -3.59 -13.37 -0.55
N GLU A 52 -4.81 -13.92 -0.39
CA GLU A 52 -5.09 -15.35 -0.59
C GLU A 52 -4.80 -15.77 -2.05
N LEU A 53 -5.17 -14.95 -3.04
CA LEU A 53 -4.84 -15.20 -4.45
C LEU A 53 -3.32 -15.29 -4.66
N ALA A 54 -2.53 -14.40 -4.05
CA ALA A 54 -1.07 -14.45 -4.13
C ALA A 54 -0.51 -15.76 -3.56
N ALA A 55 -1.02 -16.23 -2.43
CA ALA A 55 -0.65 -17.52 -1.85
C ALA A 55 -1.08 -18.69 -2.76
N ASP A 56 -2.27 -18.65 -3.33
CA ASP A 56 -2.78 -19.69 -4.24
C ASP A 56 -1.98 -19.78 -5.55
N ILE A 57 -1.50 -18.66 -6.08
CA ILE A 57 -0.62 -18.64 -7.26
C ILE A 57 0.68 -19.40 -6.95
N VAL A 58 1.35 -19.05 -5.86
CA VAL A 58 2.62 -19.71 -5.52
C VAL A 58 2.43 -21.13 -5.03
N ASN A 59 1.28 -21.47 -4.46
CA ASN A 59 0.91 -22.84 -4.09
C ASN A 59 0.54 -23.69 -5.30
N GLY A 60 0.40 -23.11 -6.49
CA GLY A 60 0.03 -23.80 -7.72
C GLY A 60 -1.46 -24.09 -7.86
N ALA A 61 -2.32 -23.53 -7.00
CA ALA A 61 -3.78 -23.66 -7.07
C ALA A 61 -4.40 -22.76 -8.15
N VAL A 62 -3.73 -21.65 -8.48
CA VAL A 62 -4.11 -20.70 -9.55
C VAL A 62 -2.94 -20.54 -10.51
N ASP A 63 -3.23 -20.60 -11.80
CA ASP A 63 -2.24 -20.41 -12.85
C ASP A 63 -2.38 -19.01 -13.47
N ILE A 64 -1.30 -18.24 -13.42
CA ILE A 64 -1.16 -16.96 -14.10
C ILE A 64 0.00 -17.10 -15.07
N PRO A 65 -0.22 -17.11 -16.41
CA PRO A 65 0.78 -17.49 -17.41
C PRO A 65 1.78 -16.38 -17.72
N TYR A 66 2.41 -15.82 -16.69
CA TYR A 66 3.46 -14.83 -16.81
C TYR A 66 4.74 -15.27 -16.11
N PRO A 67 5.93 -15.00 -16.66
CA PRO A 67 7.19 -15.57 -16.18
C PRO A 67 7.46 -15.35 -14.69
N PHE A 68 7.09 -14.18 -14.16
CA PHE A 68 7.24 -13.85 -12.74
C PHE A 68 6.48 -14.81 -11.83
N TYR A 69 5.22 -15.11 -12.15
CA TYR A 69 4.38 -16.00 -11.34
C TYR A 69 4.74 -17.46 -11.57
N GLN A 70 5.07 -17.85 -12.80
CA GLN A 70 5.45 -19.21 -13.14
C GLN A 70 6.73 -19.65 -12.40
N ARG A 71 7.73 -18.77 -12.26
CA ARG A 71 8.95 -19.11 -11.52
C ARG A 71 8.73 -19.29 -10.00
N LEU A 72 7.64 -18.77 -9.45
CA LEU A 72 7.28 -18.89 -8.03
C LEU A 72 6.36 -20.08 -7.74
N LYS A 73 5.75 -20.68 -8.77
CA LYS A 73 4.79 -21.77 -8.65
C LYS A 73 5.42 -22.97 -7.98
N GLY A 74 4.81 -23.41 -6.86
CA GLY A 74 5.32 -24.50 -6.05
C GLY A 74 6.53 -24.14 -5.17
N MET A 75 6.88 -22.86 -5.02
CA MET A 75 7.99 -22.40 -4.19
C MET A 75 9.28 -23.25 -4.41
N PRO A 76 9.86 -23.28 -5.64
CA PRO A 76 10.96 -24.18 -5.96
C PRO A 76 12.20 -23.98 -5.08
N GLY A 77 12.48 -22.75 -4.63
CA GLY A 77 13.56 -22.47 -3.68
C GLY A 77 13.36 -23.18 -2.33
N LEU A 78 12.13 -23.50 -1.97
CA LEU A 78 11.76 -24.21 -0.74
C LEU A 78 11.21 -25.62 -1.01
N LYS A 79 11.55 -26.19 -2.19
CA LYS A 79 11.23 -27.57 -2.60
C LYS A 79 9.74 -27.94 -2.43
N GLY A 80 8.85 -27.00 -2.72
CA GLY A 80 7.40 -27.25 -2.69
C GLY A 80 6.70 -26.90 -1.39
N ALA A 81 7.34 -26.17 -0.47
CA ALA A 81 6.71 -25.71 0.75
C ALA A 81 5.45 -24.88 0.44
N LYS A 82 4.38 -25.09 1.22
CA LYS A 82 3.12 -24.39 1.02
C LYS A 82 3.09 -23.08 1.80
N VAL A 83 2.61 -22.02 1.17
CA VAL A 83 2.37 -20.74 1.82
C VAL A 83 1.03 -20.77 2.54
N ARG A 84 1.03 -20.43 3.83
CA ARG A 84 -0.17 -20.28 4.66
C ARG A 84 -0.21 -18.89 5.28
N LEU A 85 -1.36 -18.23 5.17
CA LEU A 85 -1.60 -16.89 5.71
C LEU A 85 -2.42 -16.97 6.99
N ILE A 86 -2.02 -16.22 8.01
CA ILE A 86 -2.78 -16.04 9.25
C ILE A 86 -3.21 -14.58 9.32
N PHE A 87 -4.52 -14.36 9.17
CA PHE A 87 -5.10 -13.02 9.23
C PHE A 87 -5.45 -12.63 10.66
N THR A 88 -5.19 -11.38 11.00
CA THR A 88 -5.56 -10.76 12.27
C THR A 88 -6.26 -9.43 12.05
N ASP A 89 -7.04 -9.00 13.06
CA ASP A 89 -7.83 -7.79 13.01
C ASP A 89 -7.36 -6.78 14.06
N HIS A 90 -6.80 -5.67 13.62
CA HIS A 90 -6.38 -4.59 14.52
C HIS A 90 -7.42 -3.47 14.69
N GLN A 91 -8.58 -3.50 14.02
CA GLN A 91 -9.69 -2.54 14.18
C GLN A 91 -9.31 -1.06 14.02
N GLY A 92 -8.17 -0.76 13.38
CA GLY A 92 -7.59 0.57 13.29
C GLY A 92 -6.94 1.07 14.60
N LYS A 93 -6.60 0.17 15.54
CA LYS A 93 -6.02 0.47 16.85
C LYS A 93 -4.55 0.06 16.89
N PRO A 94 -3.61 0.99 17.14
CA PRO A 94 -2.16 0.69 17.19
C PRO A 94 -1.79 -0.38 18.22
N GLU A 95 -2.42 -0.36 19.40
CA GLU A 95 -2.19 -1.32 20.48
C GLU A 95 -2.59 -2.74 20.09
N LEU A 96 -3.69 -2.90 19.33
CA LEU A 96 -4.09 -4.21 18.81
C LEU A 96 -3.12 -4.67 17.71
N GLY A 97 -2.67 -3.77 16.84
CA GLY A 97 -1.66 -4.11 15.83
C GLY A 97 -0.35 -4.59 16.45
N GLN A 98 0.07 -3.96 17.56
CA GLN A 98 1.23 -4.38 18.33
C GLN A 98 1.03 -5.78 18.91
N SER A 99 -0.07 -6.02 19.64
CA SER A 99 -0.32 -7.31 20.30
C SER A 99 -0.49 -8.45 19.29
N GLU A 100 -1.14 -8.20 18.15
CA GLU A 100 -1.26 -9.18 17.09
C GLU A 100 0.08 -9.52 16.42
N ALA A 101 0.95 -8.53 16.22
CA ALA A 101 2.31 -8.79 15.74
C ALA A 101 3.10 -9.66 16.71
N GLU A 102 3.01 -9.39 18.03
CA GLU A 102 3.66 -10.20 19.06
C GLU A 102 3.11 -11.64 19.07
N ARG A 103 1.79 -11.81 18.99
CA ARG A 103 1.15 -13.13 18.94
C ARG A 103 1.57 -13.93 17.70
N LEU A 104 1.53 -13.32 16.52
CA LEU A 104 1.92 -13.96 15.26
C LEU A 104 3.38 -14.44 15.30
N ILE A 105 4.28 -13.63 15.87
CA ILE A 105 5.70 -13.99 15.96
C ILE A 105 5.94 -15.05 17.03
N THR A 106 5.37 -14.89 18.23
CA THR A 106 5.73 -15.74 19.38
C THR A 106 4.95 -17.04 19.43
N GLN A 107 3.69 -17.05 19.00
CA GLN A 107 2.81 -18.23 19.08
C GLN A 107 2.70 -18.92 17.72
N GLU A 108 2.45 -18.20 16.65
CA GLU A 108 2.24 -18.75 15.31
C GLU A 108 3.57 -19.00 14.54
N LYS A 109 4.69 -18.45 15.06
CA LYS A 109 6.04 -18.61 14.48
C LYS A 109 6.11 -18.19 13.00
N VAL A 110 5.47 -17.09 12.66
CA VAL A 110 5.49 -16.56 11.29
C VAL A 110 6.90 -16.16 10.87
N VAL A 111 7.23 -16.34 9.60
CA VAL A 111 8.54 -15.99 9.02
C VAL A 111 8.61 -14.56 8.53
N ALA A 112 7.47 -13.92 8.34
CA ALA A 112 7.31 -12.52 7.94
C ALA A 112 5.93 -11.99 8.32
N LEU A 113 5.79 -10.66 8.39
CA LEU A 113 4.53 -9.95 8.57
C LEU A 113 4.21 -9.09 7.34
N VAL A 114 2.92 -8.93 7.04
CA VAL A 114 2.39 -8.07 5.97
C VAL A 114 1.29 -7.18 6.53
N GLY A 115 1.31 -5.90 6.21
CA GLY A 115 0.27 -4.94 6.63
C GLY A 115 0.83 -3.53 6.82
N SER A 116 0.13 -2.63 7.55
CA SER A 116 -1.18 -2.84 8.21
C SER A 116 -2.24 -1.88 7.66
N TRP A 117 -2.01 -1.21 6.54
CA TRP A 117 -2.81 -0.16 5.91
C TRP A 117 -2.83 1.17 6.71
N HIS A 118 -3.20 1.18 8.00
CA HIS A 118 -3.10 2.36 8.87
C HIS A 118 -1.64 2.64 9.25
N SER A 119 -1.16 3.88 9.02
CA SER A 119 0.23 4.25 9.33
C SER A 119 0.57 4.11 10.82
N SER A 120 -0.33 4.49 11.72
CA SER A 120 -0.15 4.36 13.17
C SER A 120 -0.06 2.90 13.63
N VAL A 121 -0.83 2.00 13.04
CA VAL A 121 -0.76 0.56 13.33
C VAL A 121 0.53 -0.05 12.74
N THR A 122 0.88 0.34 11.52
CA THR A 122 2.14 -0.09 10.90
C THR A 122 3.35 0.33 11.74
N ALA A 123 3.30 1.53 12.34
CA ALA A 123 4.38 2.02 13.21
C ALA A 123 4.61 1.09 14.41
N THR A 124 3.55 0.69 15.13
CA THR A 124 3.65 -0.18 16.31
C THR A 124 3.93 -1.64 15.96
N ALA A 125 3.23 -2.21 14.98
CA ALA A 125 3.42 -3.60 14.54
C ALA A 125 4.82 -3.83 13.97
N SER A 126 5.32 -2.91 13.14
CA SER A 126 6.67 -3.05 12.57
C SER A 126 7.78 -2.80 13.59
N GLN A 127 7.53 -2.08 14.69
CA GLN A 127 8.47 -1.98 15.80
C GLN A 127 8.63 -3.33 16.53
N VAL A 128 7.55 -4.09 16.68
CA VAL A 128 7.63 -5.47 17.19
C VAL A 128 8.44 -6.35 16.26
N ALA A 129 8.17 -6.29 14.95
CA ALA A 129 8.91 -7.04 13.93
C ALA A 129 10.42 -6.73 13.97
N GLU A 130 10.78 -5.44 14.07
CA GLU A 130 12.17 -4.97 14.17
C GLU A 130 12.89 -5.56 15.38
N ARG A 131 12.28 -5.49 16.57
CA ARG A 131 12.87 -6.06 17.80
C ARG A 131 13.01 -7.57 17.77
N SER A 132 12.11 -8.23 17.01
CA SER A 132 12.09 -9.70 16.90
C SER A 132 12.93 -10.23 15.74
N GLY A 133 13.50 -9.36 14.91
CA GLY A 133 14.25 -9.77 13.73
C GLY A 133 13.39 -10.47 12.68
N ILE A 134 12.15 -10.02 12.48
CA ILE A 134 11.19 -10.58 11.51
C ILE A 134 10.90 -9.55 10.41
N PRO A 135 11.02 -9.90 9.12
CA PRO A 135 10.68 -9.00 8.02
C PRO A 135 9.23 -8.51 8.09
N PHE A 136 9.04 -7.20 7.92
CA PHE A 136 7.73 -6.56 7.82
C PHE A 136 7.57 -5.93 6.44
N MET A 137 6.65 -6.47 5.64
CA MET A 137 6.30 -5.90 4.35
C MET A 137 5.10 -4.96 4.50
N ASN A 138 5.30 -3.69 4.15
CA ASN A 138 4.27 -2.66 4.14
C ASN A 138 3.83 -2.34 2.70
N PRO A 139 2.65 -2.77 2.26
CA PRO A 139 2.15 -2.45 0.93
C PRO A 139 1.50 -1.06 0.81
N GLU A 140 0.91 -0.49 1.88
CA GLU A 140 0.03 0.68 1.71
C GLU A 140 0.32 1.89 2.59
N SER A 141 0.75 1.70 3.85
CA SER A 141 0.93 2.82 4.77
C SER A 141 1.94 3.83 4.23
N SER A 142 1.50 5.07 4.06
CA SER A 142 2.23 6.08 3.28
C SER A 142 2.99 7.12 4.10
N SER A 143 2.88 7.11 5.44
CA SER A 143 3.62 8.04 6.32
C SER A 143 5.14 7.97 6.05
N PRO A 144 5.81 9.08 5.68
CA PRO A 144 7.23 9.09 5.35
C PRO A 144 8.15 8.63 6.50
N PRO A 145 7.91 9.00 7.77
CA PRO A 145 8.70 8.53 8.90
C PRO A 145 8.84 7.02 9.03
N LEU A 146 7.92 6.22 8.49
CA LEU A 146 7.97 4.76 8.62
C LEU A 146 9.27 4.13 8.10
N THR A 147 9.87 4.68 7.04
CA THR A 147 11.17 4.23 6.49
C THR A 147 12.36 5.03 7.02
N ARG A 148 12.15 5.99 7.95
CA ARG A 148 13.22 6.87 8.49
C ARG A 148 13.60 6.57 9.93
N ARG A 149 13.14 5.42 10.45
CA ARG A 149 13.39 4.99 11.85
C ARG A 149 14.69 4.21 12.00
N GLY A 150 15.46 4.00 10.92
CA GLY A 150 16.69 3.19 10.94
C GLY A 150 16.41 1.68 11.08
N PHE A 151 15.20 1.23 10.78
CA PHE A 151 14.81 -0.17 10.84
C PHE A 151 15.43 -0.98 9.71
N LYS A 152 15.90 -2.19 10.02
CA LYS A 152 16.52 -3.12 9.06
C LYS A 152 15.55 -4.15 8.52
N TRP A 153 14.41 -4.34 9.21
CA TRP A 153 13.43 -5.38 8.94
C TRP A 153 12.15 -4.85 8.30
N PHE A 154 12.09 -3.56 8.01
CA PHE A 154 10.94 -2.89 7.42
C PHE A 154 11.15 -2.62 5.93
N PHE A 155 10.19 -3.04 5.09
CA PHE A 155 10.23 -2.85 3.64
C PHE A 155 8.88 -2.32 3.16
N ARG A 156 8.89 -1.24 2.38
CA ARG A 156 7.68 -0.64 1.82
C ARG A 156 7.72 -0.65 0.29
N THR A 157 6.74 -1.34 -0.33
CA THR A 157 6.65 -1.40 -1.79
C THR A 157 5.98 -0.17 -2.40
N SER A 158 5.04 0.48 -1.71
CA SER A 158 4.29 1.64 -2.21
C SER A 158 5.05 2.96 -2.12
N PRO A 159 4.65 3.98 -2.90
CA PRO A 159 5.04 5.36 -2.65
C PRO A 159 4.65 5.81 -1.24
N HIS A 160 5.38 6.76 -0.67
CA HIS A 160 4.97 7.49 0.53
C HIS A 160 4.40 8.87 0.18
N ASP A 161 3.90 9.59 1.19
CA ASP A 161 3.16 10.83 0.97
C ASP A 161 3.97 11.92 0.28
N GLU A 162 5.29 11.97 0.43
CA GLU A 162 6.12 12.93 -0.32
C GLU A 162 6.11 12.63 -1.84
N HIS A 163 6.23 11.34 -2.23
CA HIS A 163 6.12 10.96 -3.64
C HIS A 163 4.75 11.32 -4.20
N PHE A 164 3.70 10.98 -3.47
CA PHE A 164 2.33 11.23 -3.89
C PHE A 164 2.01 12.72 -3.98
N THR A 165 2.39 13.49 -2.97
CA THR A 165 2.14 14.93 -2.94
C THR A 165 2.96 15.65 -4.01
N GLN A 166 4.19 15.18 -4.29
CA GLN A 166 4.97 15.71 -5.41
C GLN A 166 4.21 15.56 -6.74
N VAL A 167 3.60 14.40 -7.00
CA VAL A 167 2.79 14.17 -8.21
C VAL A 167 1.58 15.11 -8.28
N MET A 168 0.94 15.43 -7.14
CA MET A 168 -0.16 16.41 -7.10
C MET A 168 0.33 17.80 -7.53
N PHE A 169 1.47 18.27 -7.01
CA PHE A 169 2.01 19.59 -7.35
C PHE A 169 2.56 19.64 -8.78
N ASP A 170 3.11 18.54 -9.29
CA ASP A 170 3.49 18.42 -10.70
C ASP A 170 2.25 18.51 -11.60
N PHE A 171 1.16 17.83 -11.23
CA PHE A 171 -0.13 17.98 -11.91
C PHE A 171 -0.61 19.43 -11.88
N PHE A 172 -0.61 20.11 -10.75
CA PHE A 172 -1.04 21.52 -10.67
C PHE A 172 -0.22 22.41 -11.60
N ARG A 173 1.12 22.28 -11.61
CA ARG A 173 2.00 23.02 -12.52
C ARG A 173 1.64 22.79 -13.98
N ASP A 174 1.55 21.53 -14.38
CA ASP A 174 1.37 21.14 -15.78
C ASP A 174 -0.05 21.42 -16.25
N PHE A 175 -1.05 21.27 -15.38
CA PHE A 175 -2.45 21.58 -15.65
C PHE A 175 -2.66 23.08 -15.85
N GLN A 176 -2.09 23.93 -15.00
CA GLN A 176 -2.14 25.38 -15.15
C GLN A 176 -1.55 25.80 -16.51
N LYS A 177 -0.39 25.24 -16.87
CA LYS A 177 0.23 25.49 -18.17
C LYS A 177 -0.66 25.03 -19.34
N LYS A 178 -1.23 23.83 -19.25
CA LYS A 178 -2.10 23.24 -20.31
C LYS A 178 -3.38 24.05 -20.51
N LYS A 179 -3.99 24.55 -19.43
CA LYS A 179 -5.29 25.24 -19.47
C LYS A 179 -5.20 26.78 -19.49
N GLY A 180 -4.03 27.35 -19.30
CA GLY A 180 -3.87 28.83 -19.21
C GLY A 180 -4.56 29.43 -17.98
N ILE A 181 -4.62 28.71 -16.88
CA ILE A 181 -5.25 29.13 -15.61
C ILE A 181 -4.20 29.35 -14.52
N THR A 182 -4.62 29.94 -13.41
CA THR A 182 -3.78 30.11 -12.23
C THR A 182 -4.48 29.56 -10.99
N LEU A 183 -3.77 28.68 -10.27
CA LEU A 183 -4.12 28.20 -8.94
C LEU A 183 -3.13 28.81 -7.96
N LYS A 184 -3.59 29.52 -6.92
CA LYS A 184 -2.72 30.22 -5.96
C LYS A 184 -2.90 29.77 -4.53
N THR A 185 -4.12 29.34 -4.19
CA THR A 185 -4.52 29.17 -2.79
C THR A 185 -4.97 27.73 -2.52
N LEU A 186 -4.58 27.22 -1.35
CA LEU A 186 -4.89 25.86 -0.90
C LEU A 186 -5.66 25.88 0.42
N GLY A 187 -6.59 24.96 0.56
CA GLY A 187 -7.16 24.57 1.84
C GLY A 187 -6.72 23.15 2.18
N VAL A 188 -5.92 22.99 3.22
CA VAL A 188 -5.41 21.70 3.67
C VAL A 188 -6.17 21.27 4.92
N THR A 189 -6.88 20.13 4.83
CA THR A 189 -7.59 19.55 5.97
C THR A 189 -7.13 18.11 6.18
N TYR A 190 -6.88 17.72 7.43
CA TYR A 190 -6.35 16.40 7.72
C TYR A 190 -6.75 15.92 9.12
N GLU A 191 -6.98 14.62 9.23
CA GLU A 191 -7.31 14.00 10.51
C GLU A 191 -6.11 13.94 11.48
N ASP A 192 -6.39 13.78 12.77
CA ASP A 192 -5.39 13.75 13.85
C ASP A 192 -4.64 12.41 14.00
N THR A 193 -4.75 11.52 13.01
CA THR A 193 -3.94 10.29 12.97
C THR A 193 -2.54 10.57 12.42
N GLN A 194 -1.62 9.60 12.58
CA GLN A 194 -0.29 9.70 11.98
C GLN A 194 -0.35 9.92 10.46
N PHE A 195 -1.26 9.23 9.74
CA PHE A 195 -1.44 9.43 8.31
C PHE A 195 -1.87 10.85 7.99
N GLY A 196 -2.90 11.37 8.67
CA GLY A 196 -3.39 12.72 8.44
C GLY A 196 -2.34 13.78 8.75
N ALA A 197 -1.72 13.70 9.93
CA ALA A 197 -0.73 14.68 10.38
C ALA A 197 0.51 14.73 9.47
N ASP A 198 1.05 13.57 9.07
CA ASP A 198 2.23 13.50 8.20
C ASP A 198 1.89 13.99 6.78
N SER A 199 0.74 13.58 6.23
CA SER A 199 0.26 14.07 4.92
C SER A 199 0.04 15.58 4.92
N GLY A 200 -0.61 16.13 5.95
CA GLY A 200 -0.84 17.57 6.10
C GLY A 200 0.48 18.36 6.17
N LYS A 201 1.48 17.83 6.89
CA LYS A 201 2.81 18.40 6.95
C LYS A 201 3.46 18.45 5.56
N VAL A 202 3.49 17.33 4.84
CA VAL A 202 4.08 17.24 3.49
C VAL A 202 3.38 18.18 2.50
N MET A 203 2.04 18.26 2.53
CA MET A 203 1.30 19.17 1.67
C MET A 203 1.69 20.63 1.89
N LYS A 204 1.84 21.06 3.15
CA LYS A 204 2.24 22.43 3.49
C LYS A 204 3.69 22.75 3.12
N GLU A 205 4.59 21.79 3.31
CA GLU A 205 6.00 21.94 2.90
C GLU A 205 6.12 22.10 1.38
N LEU A 206 5.40 21.31 0.61
CA LEU A 206 5.40 21.41 -0.85
C LEU A 206 4.61 22.67 -1.32
N ALA A 207 3.52 23.05 -0.64
CA ALA A 207 2.84 24.33 -0.92
C ALA A 207 3.81 25.50 -0.84
N LYS A 208 4.58 25.58 0.23
CA LYS A 208 5.63 26.62 0.40
C LYS A 208 6.68 26.54 -0.70
N LYS A 209 7.18 25.33 -1.01
CA LYS A 209 8.19 25.11 -2.06
C LYS A 209 7.72 25.59 -3.44
N TYR A 210 6.45 25.37 -3.77
CA TYR A 210 5.85 25.70 -5.06
C TYR A 210 5.17 27.07 -5.10
N GLY A 211 5.22 27.85 -4.00
CA GLY A 211 4.71 29.23 -3.93
C GLY A 211 3.19 29.31 -3.82
N TYR A 212 2.52 28.29 -3.28
CA TYR A 212 1.10 28.35 -2.96
C TYR A 212 0.87 28.94 -1.57
N GLU A 213 -0.19 29.74 -1.42
CA GLU A 213 -0.68 30.22 -0.15
C GLU A 213 -1.67 29.22 0.47
N VAL A 214 -1.44 28.81 1.72
CA VAL A 214 -2.34 27.94 2.46
C VAL A 214 -3.30 28.81 3.28
N LEU A 215 -4.54 29.00 2.79
CA LEU A 215 -5.59 29.78 3.45
C LEU A 215 -6.22 29.03 4.62
N VAL A 216 -6.29 27.71 4.54
CA VAL A 216 -6.83 26.85 5.59
C VAL A 216 -5.81 25.75 5.88
N ASP A 217 -5.29 25.72 7.10
CA ASP A 217 -4.50 24.64 7.69
C ASP A 217 -5.30 24.09 8.87
N LEU A 218 -5.94 22.94 8.70
CA LEU A 218 -6.92 22.50 9.67
C LEU A 218 -6.77 21.00 9.96
N GLN A 219 -6.28 20.72 11.16
CA GLN A 219 -6.36 19.38 11.74
C GLN A 219 -7.72 19.18 12.40
N TYR A 220 -8.37 18.05 12.13
CA TYR A 220 -9.63 17.67 12.76
C TYR A 220 -9.53 16.29 13.42
N ARG A 221 -10.45 16.02 14.35
CA ARG A 221 -10.50 14.75 15.04
C ARG A 221 -11.00 13.65 14.11
N SER A 222 -10.23 12.59 13.94
CA SER A 222 -10.61 11.40 13.19
C SER A 222 -11.87 10.75 13.76
N ARG A 223 -12.72 10.23 12.90
CA ARG A 223 -14.02 9.64 13.24
C ARG A 223 -14.96 10.65 13.92
N SER A 224 -14.93 11.87 13.45
CA SER A 224 -15.86 12.91 13.90
C SER A 224 -17.31 12.57 13.56
N THR A 225 -18.21 13.02 14.41
CA THR A 225 -19.66 12.92 14.15
C THR A 225 -20.17 14.09 13.30
N SER A 226 -19.41 15.19 13.22
CA SER A 226 -19.71 16.35 12.42
C SER A 226 -18.41 17.06 11.99
N LEU A 227 -18.37 17.54 10.75
CA LEU A 227 -17.30 18.35 10.15
C LEU A 227 -17.87 19.64 9.56
N VAL A 228 -18.99 20.11 10.10
CA VAL A 228 -19.66 21.34 9.66
C VAL A 228 -18.76 22.57 9.86
N ALA A 229 -18.14 22.69 11.04
CA ALA A 229 -17.28 23.83 11.35
C ALA A 229 -16.05 23.90 10.42
N GLU A 230 -15.44 22.76 10.14
CA GLU A 230 -14.33 22.62 9.21
C GLU A 230 -14.74 23.02 7.79
N THR A 231 -15.89 22.55 7.35
CA THR A 231 -16.45 22.87 6.02
C THR A 231 -16.82 24.35 5.90
N GLN A 232 -17.36 24.97 6.97
CA GLN A 232 -17.66 26.41 7.00
C GLN A 232 -16.38 27.26 6.86
N ARG A 233 -15.28 26.87 7.50
CA ARG A 233 -13.98 27.53 7.35
C ARG A 233 -13.46 27.43 5.91
N LEU A 234 -13.56 26.26 5.29
CA LEU A 234 -13.21 26.07 3.87
C LEU A 234 -14.06 26.94 2.97
N LYS A 235 -15.39 26.99 3.20
CA LYS A 235 -16.31 27.83 2.42
C LYS A 235 -15.97 29.32 2.57
N ALA A 236 -15.72 29.79 3.77
CA ALA A 236 -15.37 31.20 4.02
C ALA A 236 -14.04 31.60 3.37
N ALA A 237 -13.02 30.75 3.41
CA ALA A 237 -11.72 30.99 2.80
C ALA A 237 -11.74 30.80 1.27
N ASN A 238 -12.59 29.93 0.76
CA ASN A 238 -12.79 29.59 -0.66
C ASN A 238 -11.48 29.41 -1.44
N PRO A 239 -10.61 28.47 -1.04
CA PRO A 239 -9.34 28.20 -1.72
C PRO A 239 -9.55 27.69 -3.15
N ASP A 240 -8.56 27.90 -4.04
CA ASP A 240 -8.59 27.37 -5.41
C ASP A 240 -8.58 25.84 -5.43
N VAL A 241 -7.84 25.22 -4.51
CA VAL A 241 -7.77 23.76 -4.36
C VAL A 241 -8.01 23.40 -2.90
N TRP A 242 -8.94 22.49 -2.67
CA TRP A 242 -9.09 21.82 -1.38
C TRP A 242 -8.36 20.47 -1.40
N MET A 243 -7.48 20.26 -0.41
CA MET A 243 -6.63 19.07 -0.28
C MET A 243 -6.94 18.32 1.02
N PRO A 244 -7.96 17.44 1.05
CA PRO A 244 -8.31 16.67 2.23
C PRO A 244 -7.46 15.39 2.36
N THR A 245 -7.10 15.06 3.61
CA THR A 245 -6.62 13.74 4.04
C THR A 245 -7.61 13.16 5.03
N SER A 246 -8.32 12.13 4.63
CA SER A 246 -9.40 11.53 5.43
C SER A 246 -9.48 10.03 5.24
N TYR A 247 -9.83 9.29 6.29
CA TYR A 247 -10.37 7.96 6.15
C TYR A 247 -11.84 8.00 5.71
N GLN A 248 -12.39 6.84 5.36
CA GLN A 248 -13.65 6.74 4.61
C GLN A 248 -14.84 7.42 5.27
N THR A 249 -15.04 7.24 6.57
CA THR A 249 -16.17 7.83 7.29
C THR A 249 -16.14 9.36 7.21
N ASP A 250 -14.96 9.94 7.45
CA ASP A 250 -14.78 11.39 7.45
C ASP A 250 -14.81 11.96 6.01
N ALA A 251 -14.31 11.21 5.03
CA ALA A 251 -14.41 11.58 3.62
C ALA A 251 -15.87 11.69 3.16
N ILE A 252 -16.70 10.72 3.52
CA ILE A 252 -18.15 10.73 3.23
C ILE A 252 -18.83 11.93 3.93
N LEU A 253 -18.47 12.17 5.19
CA LEU A 253 -19.05 13.25 5.99
C LEU A 253 -18.70 14.63 5.41
N PHE A 254 -17.48 14.84 4.94
CA PHE A 254 -17.09 16.08 4.25
C PHE A 254 -17.89 16.33 2.97
N VAL A 255 -18.09 15.33 2.12
CA VAL A 255 -18.90 15.48 0.90
C VAL A 255 -20.33 15.86 1.27
N LYS A 256 -20.92 15.22 2.27
CA LYS A 256 -22.26 15.51 2.76
C LYS A 256 -22.37 16.95 3.26
N HIS A 257 -21.48 17.39 4.16
CA HIS A 257 -21.53 18.75 4.71
C HIS A 257 -21.18 19.81 3.67
N ALA A 258 -20.28 19.54 2.72
CA ALA A 258 -20.02 20.46 1.62
C ALA A 258 -21.29 20.72 0.80
N LYS A 259 -22.07 19.68 0.52
CA LYS A 259 -23.37 19.79 -0.16
C LYS A 259 -24.41 20.54 0.67
N GLU A 260 -24.56 20.17 1.95
CA GLU A 260 -25.52 20.81 2.88
C GLU A 260 -25.25 22.31 3.05
N LEU A 261 -23.98 22.69 3.05
CA LEU A 261 -23.56 24.09 3.17
C LEU A 261 -23.45 24.81 1.82
N ASP A 262 -23.78 24.17 0.72
CA ASP A 262 -23.57 24.69 -0.64
C ASP A 262 -22.14 25.20 -0.84
N TYR A 263 -21.15 24.46 -0.35
CA TYR A 263 -19.74 24.70 -0.62
C TYR A 263 -19.30 23.85 -1.83
N ASN A 264 -19.07 24.50 -2.96
CA ASN A 264 -18.63 23.85 -4.19
C ASN A 264 -17.22 24.31 -4.56
N PRO A 265 -16.16 23.64 -4.07
CA PRO A 265 -14.77 24.00 -4.38
C PRO A 265 -14.50 23.87 -5.89
N LYS A 266 -13.59 24.70 -6.43
CA LYS A 266 -13.20 24.64 -7.84
C LYS A 266 -12.46 23.35 -8.17
N MET A 267 -11.64 22.83 -7.24
CA MET A 267 -10.87 21.60 -7.34
C MET A 267 -10.78 20.93 -5.96
N ILE A 268 -10.95 19.62 -5.92
CA ILE A 268 -10.65 18.78 -4.77
C ILE A 268 -9.55 17.80 -5.19
N MET A 269 -8.43 17.80 -4.46
CA MET A 269 -7.30 16.88 -4.68
C MET A 269 -7.03 16.11 -3.40
N THR A 270 -7.50 14.88 -3.30
CA THR A 270 -7.46 14.10 -2.07
C THR A 270 -6.20 13.27 -1.92
N GLN A 271 -5.84 12.97 -0.68
CA GLN A 271 -4.71 12.09 -0.32
C GLN A 271 -5.09 10.60 -0.39
N ASN A 272 -6.02 10.21 -1.26
CA ASN A 272 -6.47 8.82 -1.43
C ASN A 272 -7.24 8.28 -0.21
N SER A 273 -6.87 7.10 0.30
CA SER A 273 -7.43 6.47 1.50
C SER A 273 -8.97 6.40 1.46
N GLY A 274 -9.67 7.24 2.20
CA GLY A 274 -11.12 7.22 2.28
C GLY A 274 -11.86 7.58 0.99
N HIS A 275 -11.19 8.17 0.01
CA HIS A 275 -11.82 8.68 -1.21
C HIS A 275 -11.74 7.72 -2.42
N ILE A 276 -10.96 6.62 -2.32
CA ILE A 276 -10.67 5.76 -3.49
C ILE A 276 -11.52 4.50 -3.55
N SER A 277 -12.11 4.06 -2.44
CA SER A 277 -12.81 2.79 -2.37
C SER A 277 -14.12 2.81 -3.16
N PRO A 278 -14.54 1.68 -3.77
CA PRO A 278 -15.86 1.57 -4.39
C PRO A 278 -17.00 1.90 -3.43
N ASP A 279 -16.85 1.60 -2.15
CA ASP A 279 -17.88 1.86 -1.13
C ASP A 279 -18.02 3.36 -0.81
N PHE A 280 -16.92 4.15 -0.90
CA PHE A 280 -17.01 5.61 -0.85
C PHE A 280 -17.84 6.12 -2.02
N ILE A 281 -17.54 5.66 -3.25
CA ILE A 281 -18.27 6.07 -4.46
C ILE A 281 -19.75 5.72 -4.32
N GLN A 282 -20.06 4.51 -3.83
CA GLN A 282 -21.44 4.07 -3.60
C GLN A 282 -22.18 4.93 -2.56
N ALA A 283 -21.48 5.33 -1.47
CA ALA A 283 -22.08 6.08 -0.37
C ALA A 283 -22.38 7.55 -0.75
N VAL A 284 -21.52 8.17 -1.56
CA VAL A 284 -21.68 9.59 -1.94
C VAL A 284 -22.29 9.78 -3.33
N GLY A 285 -22.25 8.77 -4.17
CA GLY A 285 -22.81 8.80 -5.53
C GLY A 285 -22.25 9.97 -6.34
N LYS A 286 -23.15 10.62 -7.07
CA LYS A 286 -22.82 11.78 -7.91
C LYS A 286 -22.31 13.00 -7.16
N ASP A 287 -22.50 13.07 -5.85
CA ASP A 287 -22.05 14.20 -5.04
C ASP A 287 -20.51 14.30 -4.96
N ALA A 288 -19.79 13.23 -5.31
CA ALA A 288 -18.32 13.26 -5.42
C ALA A 288 -17.80 13.49 -6.85
N GLU A 289 -18.69 13.76 -7.83
CA GLU A 289 -18.29 14.00 -9.24
C GLU A 289 -17.21 15.09 -9.33
N GLY A 290 -16.16 14.83 -10.11
CA GLY A 290 -15.02 15.73 -10.29
C GLY A 290 -13.96 15.68 -9.21
N THR A 291 -14.17 14.95 -8.10
CA THR A 291 -13.13 14.75 -7.06
C THR A 291 -11.92 14.06 -7.66
N MET A 292 -10.73 14.64 -7.43
CA MET A 292 -9.45 14.05 -7.81
C MET A 292 -8.79 13.38 -6.63
N THR A 293 -7.99 12.35 -6.92
CA THR A 293 -7.16 11.70 -5.92
C THR A 293 -5.83 11.24 -6.52
N ARG A 294 -4.79 11.21 -5.71
CA ARG A 294 -3.55 10.52 -6.06
C ARG A 294 -3.73 9.02 -5.92
N ALA A 295 -3.09 8.24 -6.75
CA ALA A 295 -3.06 6.79 -6.63
C ALA A 295 -1.79 6.21 -7.25
N PRO A 296 -1.35 5.01 -6.89
CA PRO A 296 -0.30 4.29 -7.59
C PRO A 296 -0.84 3.25 -8.57
N PHE A 297 -2.17 3.09 -8.66
CA PHE A 297 -2.87 2.14 -9.52
C PHE A 297 -4.26 2.66 -9.87
N SER A 298 -4.75 2.29 -11.04
CA SER A 298 -6.11 2.61 -11.47
C SER A 298 -6.74 1.47 -12.25
N THR A 299 -8.02 1.25 -11.99
CA THR A 299 -8.83 0.20 -12.64
C THR A 299 -8.93 0.41 -14.16
N ASP A 300 -8.97 1.65 -14.62
CA ASP A 300 -9.06 1.98 -16.07
C ASP A 300 -7.79 1.64 -16.86
N LEU A 301 -6.65 1.48 -16.17
CA LEU A 301 -5.38 1.06 -16.77
C LEU A 301 -5.23 -0.47 -16.89
N ILE A 302 -6.10 -1.25 -16.23
CA ILE A 302 -6.07 -2.72 -16.29
C ILE A 302 -6.14 -3.20 -17.75
N ALA A 303 -7.04 -2.62 -18.55
CA ALA A 303 -7.21 -2.99 -19.95
C ALA A 303 -5.96 -2.81 -20.82
N LYS A 304 -5.06 -1.92 -20.42
CA LYS A 304 -3.79 -1.65 -21.11
C LYS A 304 -2.64 -2.54 -20.65
N ARG A 305 -2.88 -3.43 -19.66
CA ARG A 305 -1.84 -4.21 -18.99
C ARG A 305 -2.28 -5.68 -18.83
N PRO A 306 -1.92 -6.56 -19.78
CA PRO A 306 -2.41 -7.95 -19.78
C PRO A 306 -2.14 -8.73 -18.50
N ILE A 307 -0.99 -8.51 -17.83
CA ILE A 307 -0.70 -9.11 -16.53
C ILE A 307 -1.68 -8.66 -15.44
N ALA A 308 -2.09 -7.38 -15.46
CA ALA A 308 -3.10 -6.87 -14.53
C ALA A 308 -4.50 -7.40 -14.85
N GLN A 309 -4.84 -7.60 -16.13
CA GLN A 309 -6.09 -8.25 -16.53
C GLN A 309 -6.19 -9.67 -15.96
N ALA A 310 -5.14 -10.49 -16.13
CA ALA A 310 -5.15 -11.86 -15.66
C ALA A 310 -5.32 -11.95 -14.13
N VAL A 311 -4.65 -11.07 -13.37
CA VAL A 311 -4.82 -11.03 -11.91
C VAL A 311 -6.20 -10.49 -11.53
N ASN A 312 -6.70 -9.46 -12.23
CA ASN A 312 -8.03 -8.88 -11.99
C ASN A 312 -9.15 -9.90 -12.17
N GLU A 313 -9.10 -10.71 -13.21
CA GLU A 313 -10.07 -11.77 -13.45
C GLU A 313 -10.16 -12.78 -12.29
N GLN A 314 -9.02 -13.14 -11.70
CA GLN A 314 -8.98 -14.02 -10.54
C GLN A 314 -9.42 -13.33 -9.26
N TYR A 315 -9.03 -12.08 -9.05
CA TYR A 315 -9.47 -11.27 -7.91
C TYR A 315 -10.98 -11.07 -7.92
N LYS A 316 -11.55 -10.70 -9.07
CA LYS A 316 -12.98 -10.44 -9.26
C LYS A 316 -13.85 -11.62 -8.84
N LYS A 317 -13.43 -12.85 -9.17
CA LYS A 317 -14.13 -14.09 -8.76
C LYS A 317 -14.16 -14.30 -7.24
N ARG A 318 -13.28 -13.64 -6.48
CA ARG A 318 -13.07 -13.85 -5.04
C ARG A 318 -13.51 -12.66 -4.20
N SER A 319 -13.49 -11.46 -4.81
CA SER A 319 -13.81 -10.22 -4.11
C SER A 319 -15.30 -10.13 -3.79
N PRO A 320 -15.69 -9.64 -2.60
CA PRO A 320 -17.08 -9.37 -2.27
C PRO A 320 -17.71 -8.40 -3.28
N GLY A 321 -18.84 -8.79 -3.86
CA GLY A 321 -19.53 -7.99 -4.88
C GLY A 321 -18.85 -7.96 -6.25
N ASN A 322 -17.97 -8.92 -6.57
CA ASN A 322 -17.26 -9.00 -7.85
C ASN A 322 -16.54 -7.71 -8.25
N LYS A 323 -15.91 -7.06 -7.27
CA LYS A 323 -15.15 -5.80 -7.48
C LYS A 323 -13.94 -6.04 -8.38
N ASP A 324 -13.65 -5.08 -9.25
CA ASP A 324 -12.37 -5.03 -9.96
C ASP A 324 -11.24 -4.61 -9.02
N LEU A 325 -10.00 -4.95 -9.38
CA LEU A 325 -8.82 -4.44 -8.70
C LEU A 325 -8.81 -2.91 -8.72
N TYR A 326 -8.59 -2.33 -7.56
CA TYR A 326 -8.36 -0.90 -7.40
C TYR A 326 -7.11 -0.70 -6.51
N ASP A 327 -6.87 0.51 -6.05
CA ASP A 327 -5.66 0.91 -5.34
C ASP A 327 -5.21 -0.07 -4.23
N PHE A 328 -6.08 -0.38 -3.25
CA PHE A 328 -5.69 -1.17 -2.07
C PHE A 328 -5.31 -2.62 -2.43
N PRO A 329 -6.20 -3.42 -3.06
CA PRO A 329 -5.84 -4.80 -3.38
C PRO A 329 -4.68 -4.90 -4.38
N ALA A 330 -4.50 -3.93 -5.28
CA ALA A 330 -3.37 -3.94 -6.21
C ALA A 330 -2.03 -3.75 -5.47
N ARG A 331 -1.98 -2.86 -4.48
CA ARG A 331 -0.80 -2.66 -3.63
C ARG A 331 -0.54 -3.87 -2.73
N ALA A 332 -1.57 -4.39 -2.07
CA ALA A 332 -1.47 -5.56 -1.21
C ALA A 332 -0.93 -6.77 -1.96
N PHE A 333 -1.45 -7.04 -3.16
CA PHE A 333 -0.97 -8.10 -4.05
C PHE A 333 0.50 -7.92 -4.42
N THR A 334 0.88 -6.72 -4.85
CA THR A 334 2.25 -6.42 -5.26
C THR A 334 3.25 -6.59 -4.11
N GLY A 335 2.90 -6.11 -2.91
CA GLY A 335 3.72 -6.28 -1.72
C GLY A 335 3.86 -7.75 -1.31
N MET A 336 2.77 -8.51 -1.32
CA MET A 336 2.79 -9.94 -1.03
C MET A 336 3.63 -10.71 -2.04
N MET A 337 3.48 -10.44 -3.34
CA MET A 337 4.27 -11.11 -4.38
C MET A 337 5.76 -10.78 -4.29
N ALA A 338 6.13 -9.55 -3.93
CA ALA A 338 7.52 -9.18 -3.70
C ALA A 338 8.12 -9.92 -2.49
N LEU A 339 7.35 -10.09 -1.42
CA LEU A 339 7.76 -10.87 -0.25
C LEU A 339 7.92 -12.35 -0.61
N LEU A 340 6.96 -12.94 -1.32
CA LEU A 340 7.00 -14.35 -1.73
C LEU A 340 8.16 -14.65 -2.69
N ASP A 341 8.48 -13.71 -3.59
CA ASP A 341 9.67 -13.79 -4.43
C ASP A 341 10.96 -13.80 -3.60
N ALA A 342 11.06 -12.92 -2.62
CA ALA A 342 12.21 -12.86 -1.72
C ALA A 342 12.36 -14.15 -0.90
N ILE A 343 11.27 -14.67 -0.34
CA ILE A 343 11.27 -15.94 0.40
C ILE A 343 11.69 -17.10 -0.49
N ASN A 344 11.19 -17.17 -1.72
CA ASN A 344 11.58 -18.21 -2.69
C ASN A 344 13.07 -18.11 -3.05
N ARG A 345 13.60 -16.89 -3.29
CA ARG A 345 15.03 -16.66 -3.58
C ARG A 345 15.93 -16.96 -2.37
N ALA A 346 15.45 -16.70 -1.16
CA ALA A 346 16.16 -17.04 0.07
C ALA A 346 16.38 -18.54 0.22
N GLY A 347 15.49 -19.36 -0.34
CA GLY A 347 15.55 -20.83 -0.20
C GLY A 347 15.50 -21.31 1.26
N SER A 348 14.99 -20.48 2.15
CA SER A 348 14.99 -20.67 3.61
C SER A 348 13.83 -19.91 4.25
N THR A 349 13.36 -20.42 5.39
CA THR A 349 12.44 -19.73 6.30
C THR A 349 13.15 -18.96 7.41
N ASP A 350 14.49 -18.93 7.39
CA ASP A 350 15.28 -18.08 8.27
C ASP A 350 15.01 -16.60 7.98
N PRO A 351 14.57 -15.79 8.96
CA PRO A 351 14.26 -14.40 8.77
C PRO A 351 15.40 -13.57 8.18
N GLU A 352 16.65 -13.82 8.60
CA GLU A 352 17.82 -13.08 8.09
C GLU A 352 18.11 -13.42 6.62
N ALA A 353 17.92 -14.67 6.20
CA ALA A 353 18.00 -15.04 4.79
C ALA A 353 16.91 -14.34 3.95
N ILE A 354 15.68 -14.27 4.48
CA ILE A 354 14.57 -13.54 3.83
C ILE A 354 14.89 -12.05 3.75
N ARG A 355 15.40 -11.44 4.83
CA ARG A 355 15.79 -10.03 4.86
C ARG A 355 16.85 -9.72 3.80
N LYS A 356 17.91 -10.54 3.71
CA LYS A 356 18.94 -10.39 2.67
C LYS A 356 18.37 -10.47 1.26
N ALA A 357 17.44 -11.40 1.03
CA ALA A 357 16.75 -11.53 -0.24
C ALA A 357 15.84 -10.33 -0.55
N LEU A 358 15.19 -9.74 0.46
CA LEU A 358 14.42 -8.50 0.32
C LEU A 358 15.31 -7.32 -0.08
N VAL A 359 16.44 -7.12 0.60
CA VAL A 359 17.43 -6.09 0.24
C VAL A 359 17.92 -6.25 -1.20
N ALA A 360 18.09 -7.48 -1.67
CA ALA A 360 18.53 -7.79 -3.02
C ALA A 360 17.38 -7.81 -4.05
N THR A 361 16.17 -7.42 -3.67
CA THR A 361 15.01 -7.42 -4.59
C THR A 361 15.21 -6.46 -5.75
N ASN A 362 14.98 -6.96 -6.97
CA ASN A 362 14.98 -6.20 -8.21
C ASN A 362 13.98 -6.82 -9.18
N ILE A 363 12.70 -6.47 -9.02
CA ILE A 363 11.60 -6.95 -9.88
C ILE A 363 11.33 -5.85 -10.91
N PRO A 364 11.52 -6.09 -12.21
CA PRO A 364 11.26 -5.09 -13.24
C PRO A 364 9.76 -4.78 -13.38
N GLY A 365 9.44 -3.57 -13.83
CA GLY A 365 8.08 -3.06 -13.86
C GLY A 365 7.14 -3.82 -14.80
N ASP A 366 7.65 -4.39 -15.89
CA ASP A 366 6.86 -5.20 -16.83
C ASP A 366 6.33 -6.50 -16.23
N GLN A 367 6.92 -6.96 -15.12
CA GLN A 367 6.49 -8.12 -14.35
C GLN A 367 5.49 -7.80 -13.23
N LEU A 368 5.13 -6.54 -13.05
CA LEU A 368 4.19 -6.09 -12.02
C LEU A 368 2.80 -5.84 -12.61
N ILE A 369 1.77 -5.90 -11.79
CA ILE A 369 0.44 -5.38 -12.14
C ILE A 369 0.40 -3.84 -12.05
N MET A 370 1.33 -3.24 -11.30
CA MET A 370 1.46 -1.80 -11.11
C MET A 370 2.12 -1.12 -12.31
N THR A 371 1.90 0.18 -12.48
CA THR A 371 2.54 1.00 -13.53
C THR A 371 3.91 1.55 -13.12
N TRP A 372 4.54 0.93 -12.14
CA TRP A 372 5.85 1.30 -11.59
C TRP A 372 7.00 0.85 -12.49
N ASP A 373 8.18 1.44 -12.28
CA ASP A 373 9.41 0.99 -12.95
C ASP A 373 9.91 -0.35 -12.40
N GLY A 374 9.51 -0.70 -11.17
CA GLY A 374 9.86 -1.96 -10.54
C GLY A 374 9.69 -1.97 -9.04
N VAL A 375 10.19 -3.03 -8.40
CA VAL A 375 10.38 -3.11 -6.95
C VAL A 375 11.86 -3.31 -6.67
N LYS A 376 12.49 -2.27 -6.11
CA LYS A 376 13.87 -2.28 -5.64
C LYS A 376 13.96 -1.42 -4.39
N PHE A 377 14.44 -2.00 -3.30
CA PHE A 377 14.54 -1.29 -2.02
C PHE A 377 15.87 -0.55 -1.89
N ASP A 378 15.82 0.67 -1.36
CA ASP A 378 17.00 1.41 -0.89
C ASP A 378 17.42 0.94 0.52
N GLU A 379 18.42 1.62 1.09
CA GLU A 379 18.94 1.33 2.43
C GLU A 379 17.92 1.54 3.55
N THR A 380 16.86 2.28 3.30
CA THR A 380 15.76 2.51 4.26
C THR A 380 14.63 1.49 4.14
N GLY A 381 14.72 0.58 3.16
CA GLY A 381 13.66 -0.36 2.82
C GLY A 381 12.52 0.26 2.00
N GLN A 382 12.70 1.47 1.45
CA GLN A 382 11.74 2.10 0.55
C GLN A 382 11.95 1.62 -0.90
N ASN A 383 10.87 1.24 -1.57
CA ASN A 383 10.92 0.98 -3.02
C ASN A 383 11.22 2.28 -3.78
N THR A 384 12.24 2.24 -4.62
CA THR A 384 12.68 3.37 -5.46
C THR A 384 12.04 3.39 -6.85
N GLY A 385 11.42 2.30 -7.29
CA GLY A 385 10.79 2.17 -8.60
C GLY A 385 9.33 2.65 -8.64
N VAL A 386 8.87 3.37 -7.61
CA VAL A 386 7.46 3.76 -7.47
C VAL A 386 7.06 4.92 -8.37
N LYS A 387 5.80 4.92 -8.79
CA LYS A 387 5.16 6.04 -9.51
C LYS A 387 3.78 6.33 -8.94
N GLY A 388 3.39 7.60 -8.97
CA GLY A 388 2.04 8.06 -8.68
C GLY A 388 1.34 8.55 -9.94
N ILE A 389 0.02 8.51 -9.92
CA ILE A 389 -0.88 9.03 -10.95
C ILE A 389 -1.97 9.88 -10.28
N ILE A 390 -2.63 10.75 -11.03
CA ILE A 390 -3.84 11.44 -10.57
C ILE A 390 -5.03 10.85 -11.28
N LEU A 391 -6.04 10.54 -10.48
CA LEU A 391 -7.33 10.06 -10.92
C LEU A 391 -8.38 11.15 -10.70
N GLN A 392 -9.44 11.13 -11.52
CA GLN A 392 -10.63 11.93 -11.29
C GLN A 392 -11.89 11.08 -11.37
N LEU A 393 -12.79 11.27 -10.44
CA LEU A 393 -14.10 10.62 -10.42
C LEU A 393 -15.01 11.27 -11.48
N GLN A 394 -15.43 10.49 -12.45
CA GLN A 394 -16.29 10.93 -13.56
C GLN A 394 -17.33 9.86 -13.87
N GLY A 395 -18.61 10.21 -13.72
CA GLY A 395 -19.70 9.26 -13.96
C GLY A 395 -19.64 8.03 -13.04
N GLY A 396 -19.26 8.23 -11.77
CA GLY A 396 -19.20 7.18 -10.77
C GLY A 396 -17.99 6.23 -10.87
N LYS A 397 -16.97 6.57 -11.69
CA LYS A 397 -15.72 5.79 -11.83
C LYS A 397 -14.51 6.69 -11.82
N TYR A 398 -13.42 6.20 -11.25
CA TYR A 398 -12.13 6.86 -11.34
C TYR A 398 -11.45 6.59 -12.68
N TYR A 399 -10.97 7.65 -13.32
CA TYR A 399 -10.19 7.61 -14.55
C TYR A 399 -8.84 8.31 -14.34
N THR A 400 -7.81 7.78 -14.95
CA THR A 400 -6.49 8.40 -14.97
C THR A 400 -6.54 9.68 -15.79
N VAL A 401 -6.16 10.81 -15.17
CA VAL A 401 -6.11 12.13 -15.80
C VAL A 401 -4.70 12.72 -15.84
N TYR A 402 -3.74 12.13 -15.11
CA TYR A 402 -2.34 12.53 -15.13
C TYR A 402 -1.43 11.36 -14.71
N PRO A 403 -0.25 11.19 -15.33
CA PRO A 403 0.35 12.09 -16.34
C PRO A 403 -0.48 12.12 -17.63
N PHE A 404 -0.44 13.25 -18.36
CA PHE A 404 -1.36 13.48 -19.50
C PHE A 404 -1.18 12.48 -20.63
N GLU A 405 0.03 11.93 -20.82
CA GLU A 405 0.32 10.89 -21.82
C GLU A 405 -0.33 9.52 -21.49
N ALA A 406 -0.60 9.27 -20.21
CA ALA A 406 -1.27 8.04 -19.76
C ALA A 406 -2.78 8.25 -19.55
N ALA A 407 -3.26 9.47 -19.62
CA ALA A 407 -4.64 9.84 -19.31
C ALA A 407 -5.64 9.06 -20.21
N THR A 408 -6.74 8.64 -19.60
CA THR A 408 -7.85 7.96 -20.25
C THR A 408 -9.07 8.87 -20.41
N LYS A 409 -9.09 9.98 -19.67
CA LYS A 409 -10.10 11.02 -19.72
C LYS A 409 -9.46 12.41 -19.56
N GLU A 410 -10.12 13.43 -20.12
CA GLU A 410 -9.78 14.82 -19.88
C GLU A 410 -10.23 15.25 -18.48
N VAL A 411 -9.49 16.22 -17.91
CA VAL A 411 -9.82 16.80 -16.59
C VAL A 411 -11.06 17.67 -16.69
N ILE A 412 -12.04 17.38 -15.83
CA ILE A 412 -13.19 18.27 -15.56
C ILE A 412 -12.75 19.33 -14.58
N TYR A 413 -12.79 20.60 -15.01
CA TYR A 413 -12.45 21.77 -14.18
C TYR A 413 -13.19 23.01 -14.69
N PRO A 414 -13.75 23.84 -13.80
CA PRO A 414 -13.96 23.57 -12.37
C PRO A 414 -14.89 22.35 -12.14
N ILE A 415 -14.92 21.87 -10.88
CA ILE A 415 -15.89 20.84 -10.49
C ILE A 415 -17.31 21.33 -10.77
N PRO A 416 -18.19 20.51 -11.35
CA PRO A 416 -19.57 20.89 -11.64
C PRO A 416 -20.32 21.33 -10.37
N LYS A 417 -21.24 22.28 -10.51
CA LYS A 417 -22.14 22.66 -9.42
C LYS A 417 -22.95 21.47 -8.95
N TRP A 418 -23.41 21.45 -7.71
CA TRP A 418 -24.18 20.35 -7.13
C TRP A 418 -25.37 19.90 -7.99
N SER A 419 -26.08 20.87 -8.61
CA SER A 419 -27.22 20.59 -9.52
C SER A 419 -26.82 20.00 -10.87
N GLU A 420 -25.56 20.14 -11.28
CA GLU A 420 -25.04 19.73 -12.58
C GLU A 420 -24.35 18.36 -12.53
N ARG A 421 -24.09 17.81 -11.33
CA ARG A 421 -23.41 16.53 -11.12
C ARG A 421 -24.31 15.38 -11.57
N LYS A 422 -23.73 14.46 -12.35
CA LYS A 422 -24.45 13.35 -12.98
C LYS A 422 -24.17 12.02 -12.29
#